data_3e4aa234d48421b50bd92f36945159db
#
_entry.id   3e4aa234d48421b50bd92f36945159db
#
_cell.length_a   1.000
_cell.length_b   1.000
_cell.length_c   1.000
_cell.angle_alpha   90.00
_cell.angle_beta   90.00
_cell.angle_gamma   90.00
#
_symmetry.space_group_name_H-M   'P 1'
#
loop_
_entity.id
_entity.type
_entity.pdbx_description
1 polymer ?
#
loop_
_entity_poly.entity_id
_entity_poly.type
_entity_poly.pdbx_seq_one_letter_code
_entity_poly.pdbx_strand_id
1 'polypeptide(L)'
;MINMVKLPTKKSNLFLRVAKGHFATSHSHINYYIDVTTQKARLSEAKAVAQELVRAYQHSTIVDTVLCLDGTQVIGTCLANELTKDGFANMNAHQTIYVITPEYTTGSQIILRDNLAPMVKGKHVLILAASITTGYTIQAAVEAVNYYGGMVAGLSAIFATTHECMGYPVTSIFDPASLPDYASYDSRDCPLCKAGQHIDALVNSFGYSAL
;
A
#
# COMPACT_ATOMS: atom_id res chain seq x y z
N MET A 1 -9.83 -15.97 -19.15
CA MET A 1 -10.38 -14.86 -18.33
C MET A 1 -10.08 -15.19 -16.86
N ILE A 2 -9.39 -14.32 -16.14
CA ILE A 2 -9.02 -14.54 -14.74
C ILE A 2 -10.29 -14.53 -13.86
N ASN A 3 -10.50 -15.58 -13.08
CA ASN A 3 -11.68 -15.72 -12.23
C ASN A 3 -11.44 -14.99 -10.89
N MET A 4 -12.11 -13.85 -10.71
CA MET A 4 -12.01 -13.02 -9.51
C MET A 4 -13.03 -13.43 -8.45
N VAL A 5 -12.54 -13.65 -7.23
CA VAL A 5 -13.34 -13.92 -6.02
C VAL A 5 -13.28 -12.71 -5.09
N LYS A 6 -14.37 -12.41 -4.40
CA LYS A 6 -14.45 -11.34 -3.39
C LYS A 6 -14.36 -11.95 -2.00
N LEU A 7 -13.35 -11.53 -1.23
CA LEU A 7 -13.17 -11.86 0.17
C LEU A 7 -13.64 -10.69 1.04
N PRO A 8 -14.65 -10.87 1.89
CA PRO A 8 -15.16 -9.81 2.77
C PRO A 8 -14.20 -9.56 3.93
N THR A 9 -14.17 -8.33 4.46
CA THR A 9 -13.57 -8.08 5.76
C THR A 9 -14.58 -8.41 6.88
N LYS A 10 -14.05 -8.69 8.08
CA LYS A 10 -14.88 -8.84 9.29
C LYS A 10 -15.37 -7.50 9.88
N LYS A 11 -14.78 -6.38 9.46
CA LYS A 11 -14.93 -5.07 10.13
C LYS A 11 -15.58 -3.97 9.28
N SER A 12 -15.71 -4.16 7.97
CA SER A 12 -16.24 -3.14 7.06
C SER A 12 -16.94 -3.77 5.85
N ASN A 13 -17.61 -2.95 5.04
CA ASN A 13 -18.22 -3.38 3.78
C ASN A 13 -17.21 -3.46 2.61
N LEU A 14 -15.91 -3.49 2.91
CA LEU A 14 -14.85 -3.63 1.92
C LEU A 14 -14.65 -5.10 1.54
N PHE A 15 -14.24 -5.32 0.31
CA PHE A 15 -13.92 -6.64 -0.23
C PHE A 15 -12.53 -6.62 -0.84
N LEU A 16 -11.74 -7.65 -0.55
CA LEU A 16 -10.53 -7.92 -1.30
C LEU A 16 -10.90 -8.76 -2.54
N ARG A 17 -10.54 -8.27 -3.72
CA ARG A 17 -10.72 -9.03 -4.96
C ARG A 17 -9.44 -9.79 -5.23
N VAL A 18 -9.54 -11.10 -5.35
CA VAL A 18 -8.39 -11.96 -5.58
C VAL A 18 -8.67 -12.96 -6.69
N ALA A 19 -7.63 -13.35 -7.40
CA ALA A 19 -7.67 -14.48 -8.31
C ALA A 19 -6.53 -15.45 -7.95
N LYS A 20 -6.84 -16.74 -7.82
CA LYS A 20 -5.83 -17.78 -7.63
C LYS A 20 -5.27 -18.20 -8.98
N GLY A 21 -3.96 -18.34 -9.07
CA GLY A 21 -3.27 -18.69 -10.31
C GLY A 21 -1.75 -18.62 -10.18
N HIS A 22 -1.06 -18.45 -11.30
CA HIS A 22 0.37 -18.24 -11.36
C HIS A 22 0.66 -16.90 -12.04
N PHE A 23 1.08 -15.91 -11.28
CA PHE A 23 1.27 -14.55 -11.76
C PHE A 23 2.72 -14.13 -11.60
N ALA A 24 3.24 -13.37 -12.58
CA ALA A 24 4.58 -12.80 -12.51
C ALA A 24 4.52 -11.30 -12.24
N THR A 25 5.27 -10.87 -11.23
CA THR A 25 5.57 -9.46 -10.94
C THR A 25 6.96 -9.10 -11.49
N SER A 26 7.41 -7.87 -11.34
CA SER A 26 8.78 -7.46 -11.68
C SER A 26 9.86 -8.15 -10.84
N HIS A 27 9.53 -8.68 -9.67
CA HIS A 27 10.51 -9.20 -8.70
C HIS A 27 10.22 -10.62 -8.22
N SER A 28 9.02 -11.14 -8.43
CA SER A 28 8.58 -12.43 -7.87
C SER A 28 7.48 -13.06 -8.68
N HIS A 29 7.26 -14.37 -8.45
CA HIS A 29 6.04 -15.05 -8.84
C HIS A 29 5.12 -15.21 -7.63
N ILE A 30 3.82 -15.05 -7.85
CA ILE A 30 2.81 -15.12 -6.79
C ILE A 30 1.68 -16.06 -7.19
N ASN A 31 1.07 -16.70 -6.19
CA ASN A 31 -0.04 -17.63 -6.39
C ASN A 31 -1.43 -16.97 -6.33
N TYR A 32 -1.50 -15.68 -5.99
CA TYR A 32 -2.72 -14.88 -6.02
C TYR A 32 -2.45 -13.49 -6.60
N TYR A 33 -3.24 -13.09 -7.57
CA TYR A 33 -3.35 -11.69 -7.95
C TYR A 33 -4.37 -10.99 -7.05
N ILE A 34 -4.02 -9.82 -6.54
CA ILE A 34 -4.85 -9.00 -5.66
C ILE A 34 -5.22 -7.74 -6.41
N ASP A 35 -6.51 -7.58 -6.73
CA ASP A 35 -7.02 -6.41 -7.43
C ASP A 35 -7.61 -5.39 -6.44
N VAL A 36 -6.91 -4.29 -6.28
CA VAL A 36 -7.31 -3.13 -5.49
C VAL A 36 -7.64 -1.90 -6.35
N THR A 37 -7.83 -2.09 -7.64
CA THR A 37 -8.05 -1.01 -8.61
C THR A 37 -9.22 -0.12 -8.23
N THR A 38 -10.37 -0.69 -7.89
CA THR A 38 -11.54 0.12 -7.54
C THR A 38 -11.39 0.82 -6.20
N GLN A 39 -10.68 0.22 -5.24
CA GLN A 39 -10.36 0.85 -3.96
C GLN A 39 -9.44 2.07 -4.12
N LYS A 40 -8.54 2.05 -5.11
CA LYS A 40 -7.67 3.18 -5.43
C LYS A 40 -8.35 4.27 -6.26
N ALA A 41 -9.28 3.90 -7.16
CA ALA A 41 -9.81 4.80 -8.18
C ALA A 41 -11.24 5.26 -7.93
N ARG A 42 -12.08 4.48 -7.24
CA ARG A 42 -13.48 4.81 -6.96
C ARG A 42 -13.61 5.53 -5.63
N LEU A 43 -14.07 6.77 -5.66
CA LEU A 43 -14.14 7.65 -4.48
C LEU A 43 -14.84 7.00 -3.28
N SER A 44 -15.96 6.29 -3.48
CA SER A 44 -16.69 5.67 -2.37
C SER A 44 -15.89 4.55 -1.68
N GLU A 45 -15.16 3.75 -2.46
CA GLU A 45 -14.30 2.70 -1.92
C GLU A 45 -13.04 3.29 -1.28
N ALA A 46 -12.43 4.32 -1.90
CA ALA A 46 -11.28 5.02 -1.33
C ALA A 46 -11.60 5.69 0.01
N LYS A 47 -12.79 6.30 0.14
CA LYS A 47 -13.28 6.84 1.42
C LYS A 47 -13.44 5.74 2.48
N ALA A 48 -14.02 4.60 2.12
CA ALA A 48 -14.19 3.50 3.05
C ALA A 48 -12.84 2.93 3.53
N VAL A 49 -11.85 2.82 2.61
CA VAL A 49 -10.47 2.45 2.95
C VAL A 49 -9.86 3.45 3.93
N ALA A 50 -9.97 4.75 3.65
CA ALA A 50 -9.45 5.81 4.50
C ALA A 50 -10.06 5.78 5.92
N GLN A 51 -11.39 5.57 6.02
CA GLN A 51 -12.12 5.47 7.28
C GLN A 51 -11.69 4.27 8.14
N GLU A 52 -11.26 3.19 7.52
CA GLU A 52 -10.68 2.06 8.27
C GLU A 52 -9.24 2.36 8.73
N LEU A 53 -8.40 2.89 7.84
CA LEU A 53 -7.00 3.16 8.14
C LEU A 53 -6.81 4.27 9.18
N VAL A 54 -7.64 5.32 9.16
CA VAL A 54 -7.52 6.47 10.09
C VAL A 54 -7.56 6.06 11.55
N ARG A 55 -8.29 4.98 11.88
CA ARG A 55 -8.46 4.50 13.26
C ARG A 55 -7.14 4.19 13.98
N ALA A 56 -6.12 3.80 13.22
CA ALA A 56 -4.80 3.50 13.78
C ALA A 56 -3.98 4.75 14.12
N TYR A 57 -4.31 5.90 13.54
CA TYR A 57 -3.45 7.09 13.59
C TYR A 57 -4.08 8.30 14.27
N GLN A 58 -5.40 8.47 14.22
CA GLN A 58 -6.08 9.72 14.60
C GLN A 58 -5.81 10.18 16.04
N HIS A 59 -5.56 9.24 16.96
CA HIS A 59 -5.43 9.55 18.41
C HIS A 59 -4.00 9.54 18.93
N SER A 60 -3.04 9.01 18.18
CA SER A 60 -1.70 8.72 18.70
C SER A 60 -0.57 9.15 17.78
N THR A 61 -0.86 9.56 16.55
CA THR A 61 0.16 9.77 15.52
C THR A 61 0.02 11.13 14.87
N ILE A 62 1.09 11.93 14.91
CA ILE A 62 1.19 13.17 14.13
C ILE A 62 1.51 12.76 12.69
N VAL A 63 0.78 13.32 11.73
CA VAL A 63 0.98 13.11 10.30
C VAL A 63 1.02 14.46 9.59
N ASP A 64 2.17 14.82 9.10
CA ASP A 64 2.37 16.05 8.30
C ASP A 64 2.22 15.76 6.80
N THR A 65 2.57 14.54 6.38
CA THR A 65 2.61 14.14 4.97
C THR A 65 2.14 12.71 4.79
N VAL A 66 1.31 12.46 3.78
CA VAL A 66 0.99 11.12 3.27
C VAL A 66 1.76 10.90 1.97
N LEU A 67 2.73 9.99 1.99
CA LEU A 67 3.49 9.56 0.81
C LEU A 67 2.75 8.41 0.14
N CYS A 68 2.11 8.68 -0.99
CA CYS A 68 1.28 7.74 -1.71
C CYS A 68 2.09 6.95 -2.75
N LEU A 69 2.19 5.65 -2.55
CA LEU A 69 2.80 4.70 -3.48
C LEU A 69 1.70 3.99 -4.30
N ASP A 70 2.06 3.35 -5.40
CA ASP A 70 1.22 2.42 -6.16
C ASP A 70 -0.15 2.99 -6.63
N GLY A 71 -0.24 4.30 -6.83
CA GLY A 71 -1.48 4.92 -7.27
C GLY A 71 -2.53 5.09 -6.16
N THR A 72 -2.11 5.24 -4.90
CA THR A 72 -3.01 5.39 -3.73
C THR A 72 -3.40 6.84 -3.42
N GLN A 73 -3.18 7.81 -4.31
CA GLN A 73 -3.40 9.25 -4.06
C GLN A 73 -4.84 9.57 -3.65
N VAL A 74 -5.84 8.91 -4.26
CA VAL A 74 -7.26 9.14 -3.91
C VAL A 74 -7.53 8.68 -2.47
N ILE A 75 -6.95 7.54 -2.07
CA ILE A 75 -7.04 7.06 -0.68
C ILE A 75 -6.29 8.02 0.24
N GLY A 76 -5.06 8.43 -0.13
CA GLY A 76 -4.26 9.36 0.65
C GLY A 76 -4.96 10.69 0.90
N THR A 77 -5.63 11.24 -0.12
CA THR A 77 -6.44 12.45 0.00
C THR A 77 -7.63 12.23 0.96
N CYS A 78 -8.34 11.12 0.84
CA CYS A 78 -9.43 10.78 1.75
C CYS A 78 -8.91 10.58 3.19
N LEU A 79 -7.75 9.92 3.35
CA LEU A 79 -7.13 9.68 4.66
C LEU A 79 -6.67 10.98 5.32
N ALA A 80 -6.03 11.89 4.58
CA ALA A 80 -5.67 13.21 5.07
C ALA A 80 -6.91 14.00 5.53
N ASN A 81 -8.00 13.93 4.76
CA ASN A 81 -9.26 14.56 5.14
C ASN A 81 -9.88 13.93 6.41
N GLU A 82 -9.82 12.61 6.59
CA GLU A 82 -10.27 11.96 7.82
C GLU A 82 -9.38 12.32 9.03
N LEU A 83 -8.05 12.37 8.84
CA LEU A 83 -7.08 12.74 9.89
C LEU A 83 -7.24 14.18 10.37
N THR A 84 -7.69 15.10 9.51
CA THR A 84 -7.82 16.54 9.84
C THR A 84 -9.22 16.94 10.31
N LYS A 85 -10.16 15.99 10.41
CA LYS A 85 -11.51 16.27 10.92
C LYS A 85 -11.49 16.77 12.36
N ASP A 86 -12.43 17.65 12.66
CA ASP A 86 -12.67 18.12 14.01
C ASP A 86 -12.93 16.96 14.97
N GLY A 87 -12.30 17.02 16.13
CA GLY A 87 -12.48 16.01 17.17
C GLY A 87 -11.52 16.24 18.32
N PHE A 88 -12.05 16.23 19.55
CA PHE A 88 -11.27 16.51 20.77
C PHE A 88 -10.04 15.58 20.95
N ALA A 89 -10.14 14.35 20.46
CA ALA A 89 -9.07 13.36 20.59
C ALA A 89 -8.26 13.17 19.29
N ASN A 90 -8.49 14.00 18.26
CA ASN A 90 -7.75 13.90 17.01
C ASN A 90 -6.49 14.75 17.04
N MET A 91 -5.31 14.11 17.02
CA MET A 91 -4.02 14.82 17.11
C MET A 91 -3.73 15.71 15.90
N ASN A 92 -4.37 15.47 14.76
CA ASN A 92 -4.16 16.20 13.51
C ASN A 92 -5.32 17.15 13.19
N ALA A 93 -6.26 17.38 14.14
CA ALA A 93 -7.37 18.30 13.92
C ALA A 93 -6.86 19.68 13.53
N HIS A 94 -7.47 20.26 12.48
CA HIS A 94 -7.12 21.58 11.93
C HIS A 94 -5.70 21.69 11.33
N GLN A 95 -4.95 20.58 11.18
CA GLN A 95 -3.66 20.60 10.53
C GLN A 95 -3.81 20.56 8.99
N THR A 96 -2.75 20.99 8.30
CA THR A 96 -2.65 20.80 6.84
C THR A 96 -1.71 19.63 6.59
N ILE A 97 -2.22 18.62 5.89
CA ILE A 97 -1.45 17.41 5.53
C ILE A 97 -1.13 17.46 4.03
N TYR A 98 0.14 17.30 3.70
CA TYR A 98 0.57 17.13 2.31
C TYR A 98 0.24 15.71 1.83
N VAL A 99 -0.26 15.60 0.60
CA VAL A 99 -0.47 14.31 -0.08
C VAL A 99 0.41 14.31 -1.32
N ILE A 100 1.47 13.52 -1.30
CA ILE A 100 2.48 13.53 -2.35
C ILE A 100 2.71 12.13 -2.92
N THR A 101 3.24 12.10 -4.15
CA THR A 101 3.63 10.87 -4.85
C THR A 101 5.08 11.01 -5.28
N PRO A 102 5.92 10.00 -5.07
CA PRO A 102 7.30 10.04 -5.52
C PRO A 102 7.41 9.72 -7.02
N GLU A 103 8.56 10.03 -7.60
CA GLU A 103 9.00 9.46 -8.86
C GLU A 103 9.85 8.22 -8.61
N TYR A 104 9.85 7.31 -9.58
CA TYR A 104 10.70 6.12 -9.57
C TYR A 104 11.73 6.21 -10.69
N THR A 105 12.99 5.92 -10.37
CA THR A 105 14.02 5.70 -11.39
C THR A 105 13.84 4.35 -12.07
N THR A 106 14.59 4.10 -13.15
CA THR A 106 14.66 2.78 -13.81
C THR A 106 15.13 1.66 -12.87
N GLY A 107 15.87 2.00 -11.79
CA GLY A 107 16.31 1.07 -10.75
C GLY A 107 15.35 0.98 -9.55
N SER A 108 14.10 1.42 -9.68
CA SER A 108 13.09 1.43 -8.62
C SER A 108 13.45 2.27 -7.37
N GLN A 109 14.44 3.16 -7.48
CA GLN A 109 14.74 4.13 -6.43
C GLN A 109 13.68 5.22 -6.41
N ILE A 110 13.34 5.67 -5.22
CA ILE A 110 12.39 6.76 -5.00
C ILE A 110 13.11 8.11 -5.00
N ILE A 111 12.60 9.03 -5.81
CA ILE A 111 13.10 10.40 -5.88
C ILE A 111 11.96 11.38 -5.55
N LEU A 112 12.28 12.37 -4.72
CA LEU A 112 11.46 13.55 -4.50
C LEU A 112 12.18 14.75 -5.14
N ARG A 113 11.49 15.46 -6.03
CA ARG A 113 12.02 16.68 -6.64
C ARG A 113 12.15 17.78 -5.60
N ASP A 114 13.01 18.78 -5.87
CA ASP A 114 13.32 19.88 -4.93
C ASP A 114 12.08 20.62 -4.41
N ASN A 115 11.03 20.72 -5.21
CA ASN A 115 9.74 21.31 -4.82
C ASN A 115 8.90 20.41 -3.89
N LEU A 116 9.16 19.10 -3.84
CA LEU A 116 8.50 18.15 -2.95
C LEU A 116 9.33 17.84 -1.69
N ALA A 117 10.64 17.94 -1.76
CA ALA A 117 11.54 17.66 -0.64
C ALA A 117 11.18 18.41 0.66
N PRO A 118 10.76 19.71 0.62
CA PRO A 118 10.32 20.43 1.82
C PRO A 118 9.06 19.85 2.48
N MET A 119 8.24 19.10 1.74
CA MET A 119 7.04 18.44 2.27
C MET A 119 7.37 17.16 3.05
N VAL A 120 8.65 16.74 3.04
CA VAL A 120 9.15 15.57 3.77
C VAL A 120 10.17 15.98 4.83
N LYS A 121 11.03 16.97 4.54
CA LYS A 121 12.10 17.39 5.45
C LYS A 121 11.55 17.88 6.79
N GLY A 122 11.95 17.21 7.89
CA GLY A 122 11.48 17.52 9.24
C GLY A 122 10.01 17.21 9.50
N LYS A 123 9.38 16.37 8.66
CA LYS A 123 7.95 16.02 8.70
C LYS A 123 7.72 14.58 9.14
N HIS A 124 6.59 14.33 9.79
CA HIS A 124 6.11 12.99 10.08
C HIS A 124 5.36 12.46 8.86
N VAL A 125 5.95 11.45 8.22
CA VAL A 125 5.49 10.92 6.94
C VAL A 125 4.81 9.57 7.13
N LEU A 126 3.53 9.51 6.82
CA LEU A 126 2.79 8.26 6.72
C LEU A 126 2.94 7.69 5.31
N ILE A 127 3.54 6.50 5.18
CA ILE A 127 3.70 5.82 3.89
C ILE A 127 2.47 4.97 3.61
N LEU A 128 1.81 5.22 2.48
CA LEU A 128 0.60 4.53 2.05
C LEU A 128 0.85 3.77 0.74
N ALA A 129 0.78 2.45 0.78
CA ALA A 129 0.92 1.56 -0.36
C ALA A 129 -0.39 0.83 -0.70
N ALA A 130 -0.51 0.30 -1.91
CA ALA A 130 -1.63 -0.56 -2.28
C ALA A 130 -1.51 -1.92 -1.57
N SER A 131 -0.31 -2.50 -1.58
CA SER A 131 -0.02 -3.75 -0.88
C SER A 131 1.41 -3.78 -0.37
N ILE A 132 1.62 -4.48 0.74
CA ILE A 132 2.96 -4.76 1.31
C ILE A 132 3.11 -6.28 1.33
N THR A 133 3.91 -6.80 0.41
CA THR A 133 4.14 -8.25 0.27
C THR A 133 5.59 -8.61 0.57
N THR A 134 6.53 -8.36 -0.34
CA THR A 134 7.96 -8.62 -0.14
C THR A 134 8.67 -7.48 0.61
N GLY A 135 8.05 -6.32 0.73
CA GLY A 135 8.61 -5.16 1.41
C GLY A 135 9.59 -4.30 0.61
N TYR A 136 10.02 -4.70 -0.58
CA TYR A 136 11.03 -3.94 -1.36
C TYR A 136 10.63 -2.48 -1.62
N THR A 137 9.38 -2.24 -2.07
CA THR A 137 8.91 -0.87 -2.32
C THR A 137 8.84 -0.05 -1.02
N ILE A 138 8.46 -0.68 0.08
CA ILE A 138 8.41 -0.03 1.40
C ILE A 138 9.81 0.30 1.89
N GLN A 139 10.76 -0.62 1.72
CA GLN A 139 12.16 -0.35 2.06
C GLN A 139 12.68 0.89 1.32
N ALA A 140 12.49 0.94 -0.01
CA ALA A 140 12.90 2.10 -0.80
C ALA A 140 12.20 3.40 -0.34
N ALA A 141 10.93 3.33 0.08
CA ALA A 141 10.18 4.48 0.57
C ALA A 141 10.69 4.96 1.95
N VAL A 142 10.95 4.04 2.87
CA VAL A 142 11.54 4.36 4.20
C VAL A 142 12.91 4.98 4.04
N GLU A 143 13.78 4.39 3.19
CA GLU A 143 15.10 4.93 2.87
C GLU A 143 15.02 6.33 2.27
N ALA A 144 14.09 6.56 1.34
CA ALA A 144 13.87 7.87 0.74
C ALA A 144 13.39 8.90 1.77
N VAL A 145 12.40 8.58 2.61
CA VAL A 145 11.93 9.48 3.68
C VAL A 145 13.09 9.89 4.58
N ASN A 146 13.91 8.93 5.01
CA ASN A 146 15.08 9.19 5.86
C ASN A 146 16.15 10.03 5.13
N TYR A 147 16.42 9.72 3.86
CA TYR A 147 17.38 10.47 3.03
C TYR A 147 16.99 11.95 2.88
N TYR A 148 15.69 12.23 2.68
CA TYR A 148 15.17 13.61 2.59
C TYR A 148 14.94 14.26 3.96
N GLY A 149 15.34 13.60 5.05
CA GLY A 149 15.29 14.16 6.42
C GLY A 149 13.89 14.17 7.03
N GLY A 150 13.01 13.29 6.59
CA GLY A 150 11.69 13.02 7.19
C GLY A 150 11.75 11.98 8.30
N MET A 151 10.65 11.82 9.01
CA MET A 151 10.44 10.82 10.05
C MET A 151 9.27 9.92 9.64
N VAL A 152 9.49 8.62 9.55
CA VAL A 152 8.40 7.67 9.23
C VAL A 152 7.43 7.59 10.40
N ALA A 153 6.19 8.03 10.20
CA ALA A 153 5.12 8.02 11.19
C ALA A 153 4.38 6.66 11.25
N GLY A 154 4.43 5.90 10.16
CA GLY A 154 3.81 4.58 10.07
C GLY A 154 3.75 4.08 8.63
N LEU A 155 3.38 2.81 8.50
CA LEU A 155 3.19 2.14 7.22
C LEU A 155 1.74 1.69 7.10
N SER A 156 1.07 2.05 6.00
CA SER A 156 -0.31 1.67 5.71
C SER A 156 -0.45 0.99 4.37
N ALA A 157 -1.35 0.01 4.30
CA ALA A 157 -1.70 -0.66 3.05
C ALA A 157 -3.16 -1.12 3.03
N ILE A 158 -3.68 -1.40 1.83
CA ILE A 158 -4.97 -2.11 1.71
C ILE A 158 -4.77 -3.57 2.12
N PHE A 159 -3.71 -4.22 1.61
CA PHE A 159 -3.35 -5.60 1.93
C PHE A 159 -1.89 -5.69 2.39
N ALA A 160 -1.62 -6.53 3.40
CA ALA A 160 -0.25 -6.84 3.83
C ALA A 160 -0.09 -8.33 4.17
N THR A 161 1.09 -8.88 3.89
CA THR A 161 1.48 -10.23 4.26
C THR A 161 2.25 -10.28 5.58
N THR A 162 2.49 -9.12 6.19
CA THR A 162 3.24 -8.98 7.45
C THR A 162 2.65 -7.87 8.31
N HIS A 163 2.84 -7.95 9.60
CA HIS A 163 2.44 -6.92 10.57
C HIS A 163 3.57 -5.93 10.89
N GLU A 164 4.77 -6.17 10.36
CA GLU A 164 5.94 -5.30 10.55
C GLU A 164 6.80 -5.29 9.29
N CYS A 165 7.37 -4.14 8.95
CA CYS A 165 8.33 -3.99 7.86
C CYS A 165 9.35 -2.91 8.23
N MET A 166 10.65 -3.18 8.06
CA MET A 166 11.74 -2.25 8.39
C MET A 166 11.73 -1.73 9.83
N GLY A 167 11.21 -2.51 10.79
CA GLY A 167 11.07 -2.11 12.19
C GLY A 167 9.86 -1.21 12.49
N TYR A 168 9.01 -0.95 11.49
CA TYR A 168 7.78 -0.19 11.65
C TYR A 168 6.55 -1.10 11.61
N PRO A 169 5.54 -0.86 12.47
CA PRO A 169 4.28 -1.59 12.41
C PRO A 169 3.54 -1.27 11.11
N VAL A 170 2.95 -2.30 10.52
CA VAL A 170 2.13 -2.19 9.31
C VAL A 170 0.66 -2.21 9.68
N THR A 171 -0.06 -1.14 9.34
CA THR A 171 -1.52 -1.08 9.43
C THR A 171 -2.12 -1.46 8.08
N SER A 172 -2.92 -2.52 8.05
CA SER A 172 -3.62 -2.93 6.82
C SER A 172 -5.07 -3.31 7.11
N ILE A 173 -5.92 -3.18 6.05
CA ILE A 173 -7.33 -3.58 6.12
C ILE A 173 -7.45 -5.09 6.01
N PHE A 174 -6.72 -5.66 5.07
CA PHE A 174 -6.59 -7.09 4.86
C PHE A 174 -5.18 -7.50 5.29
N ASP A 175 -5.13 -8.32 6.31
CA ASP A 175 -3.94 -8.85 6.95
C ASP A 175 -3.56 -10.24 6.39
N PRO A 176 -2.48 -10.87 6.87
CA PRO A 176 -2.10 -12.23 6.45
C PRO A 176 -3.21 -13.26 6.64
N ALA A 177 -4.05 -13.10 7.68
CA ALA A 177 -5.16 -14.03 7.95
C ALA A 177 -6.30 -13.92 6.93
N SER A 178 -6.37 -12.81 6.19
CA SER A 178 -7.38 -12.61 5.13
C SER A 178 -7.11 -13.45 3.89
N LEU A 179 -5.85 -13.85 3.66
CA LEU A 179 -5.42 -14.70 2.55
C LEU A 179 -4.25 -15.61 3.00
N PRO A 180 -4.52 -16.61 3.86
CA PRO A 180 -3.47 -17.40 4.52
C PRO A 180 -2.62 -18.23 3.56
N ASP A 181 -3.18 -18.59 2.40
CA ASP A 181 -2.46 -19.36 1.36
C ASP A 181 -1.65 -18.49 0.40
N TYR A 182 -1.60 -17.15 0.63
CA TYR A 182 -0.80 -16.28 -0.22
C TYR A 182 0.69 -16.64 -0.11
N ALA A 183 1.32 -16.79 -1.27
CA ALA A 183 2.75 -17.05 -1.35
C ALA A 183 3.40 -16.23 -2.48
N SER A 184 4.58 -15.73 -2.19
CA SER A 184 5.46 -15.06 -3.14
C SER A 184 6.77 -15.85 -3.23
N TYR A 185 7.26 -16.09 -4.43
CA TYR A 185 8.42 -16.90 -4.72
C TYR A 185 9.44 -16.12 -5.55
N ASP A 186 10.74 -16.35 -5.33
CA ASP A 186 11.75 -15.91 -6.30
C ASP A 186 11.44 -16.57 -7.66
N SER A 187 11.56 -15.80 -8.74
CA SER A 187 11.23 -16.29 -10.09
C SER A 187 12.07 -17.51 -10.49
N ARG A 188 13.32 -17.59 -10.00
CA ARG A 188 14.25 -18.70 -10.27
C ARG A 188 13.90 -19.98 -9.52
N ASP A 189 13.22 -19.84 -8.36
CA ASP A 189 12.91 -20.94 -7.46
C ASP A 189 11.40 -21.19 -7.30
N CYS A 190 10.59 -20.61 -8.18
CA CYS A 190 9.14 -20.74 -8.13
C CYS A 190 8.69 -22.21 -8.26
N PRO A 191 7.99 -22.76 -7.27
CA PRO A 191 7.51 -24.14 -7.31
C PRO A 191 6.43 -24.36 -8.39
N LEU A 192 5.66 -23.31 -8.75
CA LEU A 192 4.66 -23.39 -9.81
C LEU A 192 5.34 -23.54 -11.19
N CYS A 193 6.45 -22.81 -11.43
CA CYS A 193 7.26 -23.00 -12.63
C CYS A 193 7.86 -24.41 -12.69
N LYS A 194 8.41 -24.89 -11.55
CA LYS A 194 8.99 -26.24 -11.46
C LYS A 194 7.94 -27.35 -11.71
N ALA A 195 6.69 -27.08 -11.36
CA ALA A 195 5.56 -27.97 -11.65
C ALA A 195 5.02 -27.86 -13.09
N GLY A 196 5.63 -27.01 -13.94
CA GLY A 196 5.20 -26.81 -15.34
C GLY A 196 3.92 -25.97 -15.49
N GLN A 197 3.48 -25.27 -14.43
CA GLN A 197 2.34 -24.39 -14.50
C GLN A 197 2.71 -23.10 -15.27
N HIS A 198 1.99 -22.80 -16.34
CA HIS A 198 2.18 -21.57 -17.11
C HIS A 198 1.82 -20.33 -16.27
N ILE A 199 2.44 -19.19 -16.63
CA ILE A 199 2.09 -17.89 -16.03
C ILE A 199 0.77 -17.44 -16.68
N ASP A 200 -0.23 -17.13 -15.84
CA ASP A 200 -1.56 -16.70 -16.28
C ASP A 200 -1.59 -15.23 -16.71
N ALA A 201 -0.79 -14.39 -16.02
CA ALA A 201 -0.70 -12.97 -16.34
C ALA A 201 0.58 -12.32 -15.76
N LEU A 202 0.98 -11.21 -16.39
CA LEU A 202 1.91 -10.24 -15.81
C LEU A 202 1.12 -9.26 -14.95
N VAL A 203 1.60 -8.97 -13.75
CA VAL A 203 0.90 -8.12 -12.78
C VAL A 203 1.81 -7.06 -12.19
N ASN A 204 1.25 -5.88 -11.94
CA ASN A 204 1.93 -4.77 -11.28
C ASN A 204 0.91 -3.88 -10.53
N SER A 205 1.38 -2.71 -10.04
CA SER A 205 0.51 -1.74 -9.36
C SER A 205 -0.59 -1.12 -10.23
N PHE A 206 -0.52 -1.25 -11.55
CA PHE A 206 -1.55 -0.74 -12.47
C PHE A 206 -2.61 -1.80 -12.82
N GLY A 207 -2.33 -3.07 -12.59
CA GLY A 207 -3.26 -4.15 -12.89
C GLY A 207 -2.58 -5.40 -13.42
N TYR A 208 -3.25 -6.10 -14.33
CA TYR A 208 -2.74 -7.32 -14.94
C TYR A 208 -2.87 -7.30 -16.47
N SER A 209 -1.98 -8.03 -17.13
CA SER A 209 -2.03 -8.36 -18.54
C SER A 209 -2.01 -9.87 -18.69
N ALA A 210 -3.11 -10.46 -19.14
CA ALA A 210 -3.20 -11.91 -19.41
C ALA A 210 -2.21 -12.32 -20.52
N LEU A 211 -1.64 -13.51 -20.40
CA LEU A 211 -0.73 -14.12 -21.38
C LEU A 211 -1.47 -15.15 -22.22
#